data_de1359e028945eaf0eeb17eddbaabbfb
#
_entry.id   de1359e028945eaf0eeb17eddbaabbfb
#
_cell.length_a   1.000
_cell.length_b   1.000
_cell.length_c   1.000
_cell.angle_alpha   90.00
_cell.angle_beta   90.00
_cell.angle_gamma   90.00
#
_symmetry.space_group_name_H-M   'P 1'
#
loop_
_entity.id
_entity.type
_entity.pdbx_description
1 polymer ?
#
loop_
_entity_poly.entity_id
_entity_poly.type
_entity_poly.pdbx_seq_one_letter_code
_entity_poly.pdbx_strand_id
1 'polypeptide(L)'
;MIQLVLLVYIKEKLMKKNILTTLLAAVLYFLCVGIGVFLGHLVDQTGNMFYAPAFSALVGGSVYMLLLTKVPRFGAITTLGLFMAIFFLASKHGAGAFLPGLACGLAADAIARLGNYRDRIKNTLSFLVFAFSTSGPILLMWINPASYEAALLARGKSQEYIDRIMVAPELDKILLFVSSILLCALIGAVVGQFLSQKIADKL
;
A
#
# COMPACT_ATOMS: atom_id res chain seq x y z
N MET A 1 -23.68 37.16 7.81
CA MET A 1 -22.28 37.34 7.38
C MET A 1 -21.27 36.64 8.29
N ILE A 2 -21.26 36.89 9.60
CA ILE A 2 -20.31 36.27 10.57
C ILE A 2 -20.38 34.73 10.57
N GLN A 3 -21.58 34.13 10.57
CA GLN A 3 -21.72 32.67 10.55
C GLN A 3 -21.12 32.02 9.29
N LEU A 4 -21.24 32.65 8.14
CA LEU A 4 -20.66 32.14 6.89
C LEU A 4 -19.13 32.16 6.94
N VAL A 5 -18.54 33.24 7.45
CA VAL A 5 -17.09 33.37 7.62
C VAL A 5 -16.55 32.30 8.61
N LEU A 6 -17.26 32.08 9.71
CA LEU A 6 -16.89 31.04 10.69
C LEU A 6 -16.96 29.64 10.10
N LEU A 7 -18.00 29.31 9.33
CA LEU A 7 -18.13 28.04 8.64
C LEU A 7 -17.00 27.80 7.63
N VAL A 8 -16.64 28.81 6.85
CA VAL A 8 -15.51 28.72 5.90
C VAL A 8 -14.20 28.47 6.63
N TYR A 9 -13.94 29.20 7.72
CA TYR A 9 -12.73 29.03 8.52
C TYR A 9 -12.63 27.63 9.15
N ILE A 10 -13.72 27.11 9.73
CA ILE A 10 -13.76 25.75 10.32
C ILE A 10 -13.51 24.71 9.21
N LYS A 11 -14.13 24.84 8.05
CA LYS A 11 -13.96 23.93 6.92
C LYS A 11 -12.51 23.92 6.42
N GLU A 12 -11.89 25.07 6.29
CA GLU A 12 -10.49 25.20 5.89
C GLU A 12 -9.53 24.52 6.91
N LYS A 13 -9.74 24.78 8.22
CA LYS A 13 -8.95 24.17 9.29
C LYS A 13 -9.07 22.64 9.29
N LEU A 14 -10.28 22.12 9.11
CA LEU A 14 -10.55 20.68 9.03
C LEU A 14 -9.89 20.08 7.78
N MET A 15 -9.95 20.76 6.65
CA MET A 15 -9.31 20.33 5.42
C MET A 15 -7.78 20.22 5.58
N LYS A 16 -7.14 21.24 6.13
CA LYS A 16 -5.69 21.24 6.42
C LYS A 16 -5.30 20.08 7.35
N LYS A 17 -6.08 19.85 8.41
CA LYS A 17 -5.88 18.72 9.34
C LYS A 17 -5.96 17.37 8.60
N ASN A 18 -6.98 17.18 7.75
CA ASN A 18 -7.16 15.93 7.01
C ASN A 18 -6.02 15.68 6.02
N ILE A 19 -5.56 16.70 5.31
CA ILE A 19 -4.41 16.60 4.39
C ILE A 19 -3.16 16.18 5.18
N LEU A 20 -2.85 16.87 6.26
CA LEU A 20 -1.68 16.54 7.09
C LEU A 20 -1.75 15.12 7.66
N THR A 21 -2.93 14.70 8.15
CA THR A 21 -3.15 13.33 8.65
C THR A 21 -2.94 12.29 7.55
N THR A 22 -3.42 12.57 6.33
CA THR A 22 -3.26 11.65 5.19
C THR A 22 -1.79 11.55 4.76
N LEU A 23 -1.07 12.67 4.68
CA LEU A 23 0.35 12.67 4.35
C LEU A 23 1.18 11.94 5.42
N LEU A 24 0.89 12.17 6.69
CA LEU A 24 1.54 11.44 7.79
C LEU A 24 1.27 9.94 7.70
N ALA A 25 0.03 9.54 7.42
CA ALA A 25 -0.32 8.14 7.22
C ALA A 25 0.41 7.54 6.00
N ALA A 26 0.61 8.29 4.91
CA ALA A 26 1.38 7.83 3.76
C ALA A 26 2.86 7.55 4.12
N VAL A 27 3.48 8.44 4.88
CA VAL A 27 4.85 8.25 5.38
C VAL A 27 4.92 7.04 6.33
N LEU A 28 3.99 6.92 7.28
CA LEU A 28 3.93 5.77 8.19
C LEU A 28 3.70 4.46 7.45
N TYR A 29 2.82 4.44 6.46
CA TYR A 29 2.61 3.26 5.63
C TYR A 29 3.88 2.90 4.84
N PHE A 30 4.58 3.88 4.31
CA PHE A 30 5.87 3.66 3.64
C PHE A 30 6.93 3.05 4.58
N LEU A 31 6.98 3.48 5.84
CA LEU A 31 7.84 2.85 6.85
C LEU A 31 7.42 1.39 7.10
N CYS A 32 6.11 1.09 7.14
CA CYS A 32 5.61 -0.28 7.22
C CYS A 32 6.05 -1.11 6.01
N VAL A 33 6.09 -0.52 4.81
CA VAL A 33 6.64 -1.19 3.61
C VAL A 33 8.12 -1.51 3.79
N GLY A 34 8.92 -0.59 4.34
CA GLY A 34 10.33 -0.85 4.67
C GLY A 34 10.50 -2.01 5.65
N ILE A 35 9.67 -2.07 6.69
CA ILE A 35 9.63 -3.22 7.63
C ILE A 35 9.23 -4.50 6.89
N GLY A 36 8.23 -4.44 6.00
CA GLY A 36 7.79 -5.57 5.18
C GLY A 36 8.90 -6.11 4.27
N VAL A 37 9.67 -5.23 3.65
CA VAL A 37 10.86 -5.59 2.85
C VAL A 37 11.90 -6.31 3.71
N PHE A 38 12.18 -5.77 4.90
CA PHE A 38 13.12 -6.38 5.83
C PHE A 38 12.68 -7.77 6.28
N LEU A 39 11.41 -7.92 6.69
CA LEU A 39 10.85 -9.21 7.08
C LEU A 39 10.85 -10.21 5.91
N GLY A 40 10.51 -9.76 4.71
CA GLY A 40 10.56 -10.56 3.50
C GLY A 40 11.98 -11.08 3.21
N HIS A 41 12.98 -10.23 3.41
CA HIS A 41 14.39 -10.62 3.26
C HIS A 41 14.85 -11.65 4.30
N LEU A 42 14.30 -11.64 5.51
CA LEU A 42 14.60 -12.67 6.52
C LEU A 42 14.06 -14.06 6.12
N VAL A 43 12.95 -14.08 5.37
CA VAL A 43 12.33 -15.35 4.90
C VAL A 43 12.99 -15.82 3.61
N ASP A 44 13.29 -14.91 2.70
CA ASP A 44 13.92 -15.21 1.42
C ASP A 44 15.10 -14.27 1.15
N GLN A 45 16.29 -14.80 1.32
CA GLN A 45 17.56 -14.08 1.17
C GLN A 45 18.01 -13.94 -0.28
N THR A 46 17.22 -14.40 -1.27
CA THR A 46 17.55 -14.26 -2.69
C THR A 46 17.63 -12.78 -3.11
N GLY A 47 16.85 -11.91 -2.44
CA GLY A 47 16.82 -10.48 -2.71
C GLY A 47 15.74 -10.06 -3.73
N ASN A 48 14.84 -10.98 -4.13
CA ASN A 48 13.79 -10.72 -5.12
C ASN A 48 12.60 -9.92 -4.59
N MET A 49 12.51 -9.69 -3.30
CA MET A 49 11.43 -8.98 -2.61
C MET A 49 10.02 -9.61 -2.79
N PHE A 50 9.96 -10.91 -3.10
CA PHE A 50 8.73 -11.64 -3.36
C PHE A 50 7.73 -11.54 -2.20
N TYR A 51 8.19 -11.67 -0.97
CA TYR A 51 7.36 -11.62 0.23
C TYR A 51 7.13 -10.20 0.78
N ALA A 52 7.80 -9.20 0.23
CA ALA A 52 7.70 -7.84 0.73
C ALA A 52 6.26 -7.28 0.72
N PRO A 53 5.42 -7.47 -0.33
CA PRO A 53 4.03 -7.02 -0.31
C PRO A 53 3.20 -7.67 0.80
N ALA A 54 3.38 -8.97 1.06
CA ALA A 54 2.66 -9.69 2.10
C ALA A 54 2.98 -9.13 3.50
N PHE A 55 4.26 -9.02 3.85
CA PHE A 55 4.65 -8.47 5.15
C PHE A 55 4.35 -6.97 5.29
N SER A 56 4.42 -6.22 4.20
CA SER A 56 3.97 -4.81 4.17
C SER A 56 2.49 -4.68 4.51
N ALA A 57 1.66 -5.57 3.98
CA ALA A 57 0.23 -5.60 4.29
C ALA A 57 -0.02 -6.02 5.74
N LEU A 58 0.73 -7.00 6.26
CA LEU A 58 0.61 -7.43 7.65
C LEU A 58 0.81 -6.27 8.63
N VAL A 59 1.89 -5.50 8.45
CA VAL A 59 2.26 -4.39 9.34
C VAL A 59 1.44 -3.12 9.02
N GLY A 60 1.20 -2.84 7.75
CA GLY A 60 0.55 -1.62 7.27
C GLY A 60 -0.95 -1.55 7.56
N GLY A 61 -1.62 -2.67 7.85
CA GLY A 61 -3.05 -2.72 8.10
C GLY A 61 -3.51 -1.80 9.21
N SER A 62 -2.71 -1.64 10.26
CA SER A 62 -3.00 -0.75 11.38
C SER A 62 -3.02 0.72 10.96
N VAL A 63 -2.05 1.15 10.17
CA VAL A 63 -1.98 2.52 9.63
C VAL A 63 -3.14 2.79 8.70
N TYR A 64 -3.46 1.83 7.82
CA TYR A 64 -4.56 1.92 6.88
C TYR A 64 -5.91 2.08 7.59
N MET A 65 -6.25 1.22 8.54
CA MET A 65 -7.51 1.27 9.27
C MET A 65 -7.63 2.52 10.14
N LEU A 66 -6.52 2.97 10.72
CA LEU A 66 -6.50 4.23 11.48
C LEU A 66 -6.77 5.43 10.56
N LEU A 67 -6.22 5.45 9.34
CA LEU A 67 -6.50 6.49 8.35
C LEU A 67 -7.99 6.54 8.02
N LEU A 68 -8.64 5.40 7.73
CA LEU A 68 -10.08 5.34 7.46
C LEU A 68 -10.91 5.92 8.60
N THR A 69 -10.52 5.65 9.84
CA THR A 69 -11.21 6.17 11.02
C THR A 69 -11.02 7.68 11.19
N LYS A 70 -9.82 8.20 10.91
CA LYS A 70 -9.49 9.62 11.11
C LYS A 70 -9.87 10.52 9.93
N VAL A 71 -9.83 9.99 8.71
CA VAL A 71 -10.09 10.72 7.46
C VAL A 71 -11.04 9.90 6.57
N PRO A 72 -12.33 9.75 6.96
CA PRO A 72 -13.31 8.95 6.23
C PRO A 72 -13.83 9.68 4.97
N ARG A 73 -12.95 9.86 3.97
CA ARG A 73 -13.27 10.60 2.74
C ARG A 73 -12.49 10.06 1.55
N PHE A 74 -13.09 10.18 0.37
CA PHE A 74 -12.43 9.83 -0.89
C PHE A 74 -11.17 10.69 -1.11
N GLY A 75 -10.14 10.07 -1.62
CA GLY A 75 -8.81 10.65 -1.83
C GLY A 75 -7.80 10.28 -0.74
N ALA A 76 -8.24 9.87 0.45
CA ALA A 76 -7.31 9.51 1.52
C ALA A 76 -6.50 8.25 1.19
N ILE A 77 -7.15 7.17 0.79
CA ILE A 77 -6.49 5.92 0.38
C ILE A 77 -5.77 6.09 -0.96
N THR A 78 -6.42 6.79 -1.89
CA THR A 78 -5.81 7.13 -3.19
C THR A 78 -4.47 7.85 -3.01
N THR A 79 -4.35 8.73 -2.02
CA THR A 79 -3.08 9.42 -1.71
C THR A 79 -2.00 8.45 -1.24
N LEU A 80 -2.33 7.43 -0.43
CA LEU A 80 -1.37 6.39 -0.06
C LEU A 80 -0.89 5.61 -1.30
N GLY A 81 -1.81 5.21 -2.17
CA GLY A 81 -1.48 4.52 -3.42
C GLY A 81 -0.63 5.37 -4.36
N LEU A 82 -0.96 6.67 -4.48
CA LEU A 82 -0.19 7.62 -5.26
C LEU A 82 1.23 7.82 -4.70
N PHE A 83 1.37 7.86 -3.37
CA PHE A 83 2.68 7.94 -2.73
C PHE A 83 3.55 6.73 -3.09
N MET A 84 2.99 5.51 -3.06
CA MET A 84 3.68 4.29 -3.50
C MET A 84 4.01 4.32 -4.99
N ALA A 85 3.10 4.81 -5.84
CA ALA A 85 3.35 4.96 -7.27
C ALA A 85 4.51 5.93 -7.55
N ILE A 86 4.54 7.09 -6.90
CA ILE A 86 5.61 8.07 -7.00
C ILE A 86 6.95 7.47 -6.53
N PHE A 87 6.92 6.71 -5.43
CA PHE A 87 8.11 6.02 -4.94
C PHE A 87 8.70 5.06 -5.98
N PHE A 88 7.88 4.21 -6.60
CA PHE A 88 8.36 3.27 -7.63
C PHE A 88 8.88 3.97 -8.88
N LEU A 89 8.28 5.10 -9.27
CA LEU A 89 8.78 5.93 -10.36
C LEU A 89 10.14 6.54 -10.00
N ALA A 90 10.24 7.19 -8.85
CA ALA A 90 11.46 7.87 -8.40
C ALA A 90 12.63 6.90 -8.16
N SER A 91 12.35 5.70 -7.65
CA SER A 91 13.34 4.68 -7.33
C SER A 91 13.71 3.78 -8.53
N LYS A 92 13.26 4.12 -9.74
CA LYS A 92 13.60 3.44 -11.00
C LYS A 92 13.34 1.93 -10.97
N HIS A 93 12.18 1.52 -10.45
CA HIS A 93 11.79 0.10 -10.42
C HIS A 93 11.28 -0.42 -11.77
N GLY A 94 11.34 0.39 -12.81
CA GLY A 94 10.94 0.05 -14.18
C GLY A 94 9.61 0.66 -14.59
N ALA A 95 9.44 0.80 -15.92
CA ALA A 95 8.24 1.35 -16.51
C ALA A 95 7.05 0.42 -16.23
N GLY A 96 6.05 0.91 -15.53
CA GLY A 96 4.85 0.14 -15.16
C GLY A 96 4.80 -0.35 -13.71
N ALA A 97 5.92 -0.43 -12.98
CA ALA A 97 5.91 -0.83 -11.58
C ALA A 97 5.08 0.08 -10.67
N PHE A 98 4.79 1.31 -11.09
CA PHE A 98 3.95 2.27 -10.36
C PHE A 98 2.43 2.00 -10.51
N LEU A 99 2.02 1.28 -11.56
CA LEU A 99 0.60 1.09 -11.90
C LEU A 99 -0.22 0.44 -10.78
N PRO A 100 0.25 -0.63 -10.10
CA PRO A 100 -0.51 -1.20 -8.98
C PRO A 100 -0.75 -0.22 -7.85
N GLY A 101 0.22 0.64 -7.54
CA GLY A 101 0.06 1.69 -6.53
C GLY A 101 -1.13 2.59 -6.81
N LEU A 102 -1.22 3.08 -8.05
CA LEU A 102 -2.30 3.96 -8.48
C LEU A 102 -3.64 3.22 -8.59
N ALA A 103 -3.67 2.09 -9.31
CA ALA A 103 -4.89 1.34 -9.57
C ALA A 103 -5.51 0.77 -8.28
N CYS A 104 -4.71 0.12 -7.44
CA CYS A 104 -5.19 -0.43 -6.17
C CYS A 104 -5.57 0.68 -5.18
N GLY A 105 -4.87 1.81 -5.17
CA GLY A 105 -5.23 2.96 -4.35
C GLY A 105 -6.61 3.52 -4.68
N LEU A 106 -6.90 3.72 -5.97
CA LEU A 106 -8.20 4.20 -6.45
C LEU A 106 -9.32 3.18 -6.19
N ALA A 107 -9.09 1.91 -6.54
CA ALA A 107 -10.09 0.85 -6.37
C ALA A 107 -10.43 0.62 -4.88
N ALA A 108 -9.41 0.59 -4.01
CA ALA A 108 -9.60 0.45 -2.58
C ALA A 108 -10.38 1.62 -1.98
N ASP A 109 -10.10 2.85 -2.41
CA ASP A 109 -10.82 4.05 -1.96
C ASP A 109 -12.29 4.01 -2.39
N ALA A 110 -12.56 3.56 -3.63
CA ALA A 110 -13.92 3.35 -4.11
C ALA A 110 -14.68 2.29 -3.28
N ILE A 111 -14.04 1.16 -2.95
CA ILE A 111 -14.64 0.11 -2.12
C ILE A 111 -14.96 0.63 -0.71
N ALA A 112 -14.02 1.32 -0.06
CA ALA A 112 -14.24 1.90 1.27
C ALA A 112 -15.38 2.92 1.26
N ARG A 113 -15.48 3.74 0.20
CA ARG A 113 -16.58 4.69 0.02
C ARG A 113 -17.95 4.04 -0.04
N LEU A 114 -18.09 2.84 -0.64
CA LEU A 114 -19.36 2.09 -0.65
C LEU A 114 -19.85 1.72 0.75
N GLY A 115 -18.96 1.68 1.75
CA GLY A 115 -19.27 1.48 3.17
C GLY A 115 -19.20 2.77 4.00
N ASN A 116 -19.16 3.96 3.34
CA ASN A 116 -18.97 5.25 4.01
C ASN A 116 -17.75 5.26 4.96
N TYR A 117 -16.72 4.45 4.65
CA TYR A 117 -15.49 4.27 5.46
C TYR A 117 -15.73 3.75 6.89
N ARG A 118 -16.93 3.23 7.19
CA ARG A 118 -17.35 2.76 8.52
C ARG A 118 -17.71 1.27 8.54
N ASP A 119 -18.07 0.71 7.38
CA ASP A 119 -18.39 -0.70 7.23
C ASP A 119 -17.11 -1.54 7.34
N ARG A 120 -17.08 -2.44 8.35
CA ARG A 120 -15.89 -3.27 8.62
C ARG A 120 -15.55 -4.20 7.48
N ILE A 121 -16.54 -4.81 6.85
CA ILE A 121 -16.34 -5.77 5.75
C ILE A 121 -15.80 -5.03 4.53
N LYS A 122 -16.41 -3.91 4.15
CA LYS A 122 -15.95 -3.10 3.02
C LYS A 122 -14.56 -2.51 3.26
N ASN A 123 -14.25 -2.10 4.47
CA ASN A 123 -12.92 -1.62 4.83
C ASN A 123 -11.88 -2.75 4.75
N THR A 124 -12.23 -3.98 5.17
CA THR A 124 -11.37 -5.15 4.98
C THR A 124 -11.16 -5.45 3.50
N LEU A 125 -12.22 -5.52 2.69
CA LEU A 125 -12.12 -5.75 1.24
C LEU A 125 -11.30 -4.66 0.54
N SER A 126 -11.49 -3.41 0.94
CA SER A 126 -10.71 -2.28 0.50
C SER A 126 -9.21 -2.49 0.78
N PHE A 127 -8.87 -2.92 1.98
CA PHE A 127 -7.47 -3.17 2.32
C PHE A 127 -6.88 -4.39 1.60
N LEU A 128 -7.64 -5.46 1.40
CA LEU A 128 -7.22 -6.61 0.59
C LEU A 128 -6.81 -6.18 -0.83
N VAL A 129 -7.57 -5.28 -1.45
CA VAL A 129 -7.21 -4.70 -2.75
C VAL A 129 -5.99 -3.79 -2.64
N PHE A 130 -5.95 -2.93 -1.61
CA PHE A 130 -4.84 -1.99 -1.41
C PHE A 130 -3.51 -2.70 -1.16
N ALA A 131 -3.50 -3.88 -0.55
CA ALA A 131 -2.30 -4.66 -0.25
C ALA A 131 -1.47 -4.99 -1.51
N PHE A 132 -2.11 -5.05 -2.68
CA PHE A 132 -1.42 -5.23 -3.96
C PHE A 132 -0.74 -3.95 -4.49
N SER A 133 -0.91 -2.80 -3.85
CA SER A 133 -0.29 -1.53 -4.26
C SER A 133 1.24 -1.58 -4.33
N THR A 134 1.86 -2.48 -3.58
CA THR A 134 3.32 -2.67 -3.52
C THR A 134 3.84 -3.80 -4.40
N SER A 135 2.96 -4.50 -5.12
CA SER A 135 3.31 -5.65 -5.98
C SER A 135 3.98 -5.26 -7.32
N GLY A 136 4.10 -3.97 -7.61
CA GLY A 136 4.54 -3.46 -8.91
C GLY A 136 5.81 -4.08 -9.48
N PRO A 137 6.92 -4.19 -8.75
CA PRO A 137 8.14 -4.82 -9.24
C PRO A 137 7.97 -6.29 -9.61
N ILE A 138 7.24 -7.08 -8.80
CA ILE A 138 7.00 -8.51 -9.10
C ILE A 138 6.08 -8.68 -10.30
N LEU A 139 5.02 -7.88 -10.40
CA LEU A 139 4.14 -7.91 -11.56
C LEU A 139 4.87 -7.48 -12.84
N LEU A 140 5.75 -6.48 -12.77
CA LEU A 140 6.57 -6.08 -13.90
C LEU A 140 7.53 -7.20 -14.32
N MET A 141 8.17 -7.87 -13.37
CA MET A 141 9.04 -9.01 -13.61
C MET A 141 8.31 -10.13 -14.38
N TRP A 142 7.03 -10.36 -14.08
CA TRP A 142 6.21 -11.39 -14.71
C TRP A 142 5.62 -10.98 -16.07
N ILE A 143 5.16 -9.73 -16.19
CA ILE A 143 4.46 -9.25 -17.40
C ILE A 143 5.47 -8.79 -18.47
N ASN A 144 6.56 -8.16 -18.05
CA ASN A 144 7.60 -7.64 -18.95
C ASN A 144 9.00 -7.85 -18.33
N PRO A 145 9.52 -9.09 -18.35
CA PRO A 145 10.83 -9.45 -17.77
C PRO A 145 11.97 -8.56 -18.31
N ALA A 146 11.97 -8.28 -19.62
CA ALA A 146 13.00 -7.45 -20.24
C ALA A 146 13.03 -6.02 -19.68
N SER A 147 11.85 -5.42 -19.43
CA SER A 147 11.77 -4.09 -18.82
C SER A 147 12.23 -4.11 -17.36
N TYR A 148 11.93 -5.20 -16.62
CA TYR A 148 12.39 -5.37 -15.24
C TYR A 148 13.92 -5.53 -15.17
N GLU A 149 14.49 -6.37 -16.01
CA GLU A 149 15.94 -6.58 -16.15
C GLU A 149 16.66 -5.26 -16.49
N ALA A 150 16.19 -4.54 -17.52
CA ALA A 150 16.75 -3.24 -17.92
C ALA A 150 16.72 -2.23 -16.75
N ALA A 151 15.65 -2.23 -15.94
CA ALA A 151 15.57 -1.37 -14.76
C ALA A 151 16.59 -1.75 -13.68
N LEU A 152 16.87 -3.04 -13.48
CA LEU A 152 17.89 -3.52 -12.54
C LEU A 152 19.30 -3.16 -13.02
N LEU A 153 19.61 -3.35 -14.31
CA LEU A 153 20.87 -2.94 -14.90
C LEU A 153 21.11 -1.43 -14.77
N ALA A 154 20.08 -0.61 -15.03
CA ALA A 154 20.14 0.84 -14.86
C ALA A 154 20.36 1.27 -13.39
N ARG A 155 20.08 0.39 -12.42
CA ARG A 155 20.37 0.57 -10.99
C ARG A 155 21.74 -0.01 -10.59
N GLY A 156 22.55 -0.45 -11.55
CA GLY A 156 23.90 -0.98 -11.32
C GLY A 156 23.93 -2.41 -10.75
N LYS A 157 22.85 -3.20 -10.94
CA LYS A 157 22.85 -4.61 -10.56
C LYS A 157 23.62 -5.46 -11.58
N SER A 158 24.36 -6.47 -11.11
CA SER A 158 25.07 -7.42 -11.98
C SER A 158 24.10 -8.42 -12.60
N GLN A 159 24.49 -9.01 -13.74
CA GLN A 159 23.71 -10.08 -14.38
C GLN A 159 23.52 -11.26 -13.44
N GLU A 160 24.56 -11.67 -12.70
CA GLU A 160 24.47 -12.75 -11.70
C GLU A 160 23.40 -12.46 -10.63
N TYR A 161 23.30 -11.21 -10.16
CA TYR A 161 22.25 -10.82 -9.24
C TYR A 161 20.86 -10.95 -9.89
N ILE A 162 20.71 -10.51 -11.13
CA ILE A 162 19.45 -10.55 -11.88
C ILE A 162 19.01 -11.98 -12.07
N ASP A 163 19.88 -12.86 -12.56
CA ASP A 163 19.58 -14.29 -12.78
C ASP A 163 19.12 -14.99 -11.50
N ARG A 164 19.72 -14.61 -10.35
CA ARG A 164 19.36 -15.18 -9.05
C ARG A 164 17.97 -14.75 -8.56
N ILE A 165 17.54 -13.51 -8.83
CA ILE A 165 16.28 -12.96 -8.30
C ILE A 165 15.08 -13.16 -9.22
N MET A 166 15.31 -13.49 -10.49
CA MET A 166 14.23 -13.69 -11.44
C MET A 166 13.41 -14.94 -11.06
N VAL A 167 12.10 -14.75 -10.92
CA VAL A 167 11.14 -15.82 -10.61
C VAL A 167 10.15 -15.91 -11.76
N ALA A 168 10.08 -17.08 -12.39
CA ALA A 168 9.11 -17.33 -13.45
C ALA A 168 7.67 -17.30 -12.91
N PRO A 169 6.69 -16.83 -13.70
CA PRO A 169 5.27 -16.79 -13.30
C PRO A 169 4.60 -18.18 -13.41
N GLU A 170 5.16 -19.17 -12.73
CA GLU A 170 4.56 -20.49 -12.60
C GLU A 170 3.32 -20.42 -11.70
N LEU A 171 2.35 -21.30 -11.93
CA LEU A 171 1.07 -21.26 -11.23
C LEU A 171 1.22 -21.34 -9.71
N ASP A 172 2.11 -22.19 -9.21
CA ASP A 172 2.41 -22.33 -7.78
C ASP A 172 2.98 -21.04 -7.19
N LYS A 173 3.87 -20.36 -7.91
CA LYS A 173 4.46 -19.07 -7.51
C LYS A 173 3.42 -17.96 -7.49
N ILE A 174 2.56 -17.91 -8.50
CA ILE A 174 1.47 -16.93 -8.56
C ILE A 174 0.50 -17.15 -7.40
N LEU A 175 0.08 -18.40 -7.16
CA LEU A 175 -0.81 -18.76 -6.06
C LEU A 175 -0.18 -18.43 -4.69
N LEU A 176 1.10 -18.76 -4.50
CA LEU A 176 1.82 -18.43 -3.28
C LEU A 176 1.90 -16.92 -3.05
N PHE A 177 2.22 -16.14 -4.10
CA PHE A 177 2.29 -14.69 -4.03
C PHE A 177 0.95 -14.07 -3.63
N VAL A 178 -0.11 -14.42 -4.36
CA VAL A 178 -1.45 -13.87 -4.13
C VAL A 178 -1.99 -14.28 -2.76
N SER A 179 -1.90 -15.57 -2.41
CA SER A 179 -2.42 -16.08 -1.13
C SER A 179 -1.66 -15.52 0.07
N SER A 180 -0.35 -15.36 -0.01
CA SER A 180 0.45 -14.75 1.05
C SER A 180 0.06 -13.29 1.30
N ILE A 181 -0.15 -12.51 0.24
CA ILE A 181 -0.63 -11.11 0.35
C ILE A 181 -2.02 -11.07 0.97
N LEU A 182 -2.96 -11.87 0.48
CA LEU A 182 -4.34 -11.87 0.98
C LEU A 182 -4.41 -12.30 2.45
N LEU A 183 -3.68 -13.34 2.83
CA LEU A 183 -3.64 -13.81 4.22
C LEU A 183 -3.06 -12.75 5.16
N CYS A 184 -1.90 -12.19 4.81
CA CYS A 184 -1.26 -11.14 5.60
C CYS A 184 -2.12 -9.86 5.67
N ALA A 185 -2.75 -9.48 4.56
CA ALA A 185 -3.66 -8.34 4.54
C ALA A 185 -4.91 -8.56 5.40
N LEU A 186 -5.48 -9.78 5.39
CA LEU A 186 -6.62 -10.10 6.24
C LEU A 186 -6.26 -9.98 7.73
N ILE A 187 -5.11 -10.55 8.14
CA ILE A 187 -4.61 -10.43 9.51
C ILE A 187 -4.35 -8.97 9.86
N GLY A 188 -3.64 -8.23 8.98
CA GLY A 188 -3.36 -6.81 9.16
C GLY A 188 -4.63 -5.95 9.28
N ALA A 189 -5.67 -6.26 8.48
CA ALA A 189 -6.97 -5.59 8.55
C ALA A 189 -7.67 -5.82 9.90
N VAL A 190 -7.72 -7.07 10.37
CA VAL A 190 -8.35 -7.43 11.65
C VAL A 190 -7.65 -6.75 12.83
N VAL A 191 -6.32 -6.85 12.88
CA VAL A 191 -5.51 -6.17 13.90
C VAL A 191 -5.69 -4.66 13.83
N GLY A 192 -5.66 -4.09 12.62
CA GLY A 192 -5.82 -2.66 12.39
C GLY A 192 -7.19 -2.15 12.81
N GLN A 193 -8.27 -2.89 12.54
CA GLN A 193 -9.61 -2.53 13.00
C GLN A 193 -9.72 -2.56 14.53
N PHE A 194 -9.16 -3.58 15.16
CA PHE A 194 -9.15 -3.67 16.62
C PHE A 194 -8.41 -2.49 17.25
N LEU A 195 -7.22 -2.16 16.76
CA LEU A 195 -6.41 -1.05 17.27
C LEU A 195 -7.08 0.30 17.01
N SER A 196 -7.66 0.51 15.82
CA SER A 196 -8.33 1.78 15.48
C SER A 196 -9.54 2.06 16.34
N GLN A 197 -10.32 1.01 16.72
CA GLN A 197 -11.43 1.14 17.64
C GLN A 197 -10.98 1.49 19.06
N LYS A 198 -9.98 0.77 19.57
CA LYS A 198 -9.42 1.05 20.91
C LYS A 198 -8.88 2.48 21.06
N ILE A 199 -8.38 3.05 19.95
CA ILE A 199 -7.92 4.45 19.91
C ILE A 199 -9.12 5.41 19.83
N ALA A 200 -10.17 5.05 19.09
CA ALA A 200 -11.38 5.89 18.98
C ALA A 200 -12.15 5.98 20.31
N ASP A 201 -12.21 4.91 21.08
CA ASP A 201 -12.90 4.84 22.38
C ASP A 201 -12.18 5.65 23.48
N LYS A 202 -10.93 6.05 23.26
CA LYS A 202 -10.12 6.83 24.22
C LYS A 202 -10.07 8.34 23.94
N LEU A 203 -10.64 8.79 22.84
CA LEU A 203 -10.66 10.19 22.38
C LEU A 203 -12.03 10.80 22.47
#